data_2ddebc2cd2b2257ebe2c41247f183e9f
#
_entry.id   2ddebc2cd2b2257ebe2c41247f183e9f
#
_cell.length_a   1.000
_cell.length_b   1.000
_cell.length_c   1.000
_cell.angle_alpha   90.00
_cell.angle_beta   90.00
_cell.angle_gamma   90.00
#
_symmetry.space_group_name_H-M   'P 1'
#
loop_
_entity.id
_entity.type
_entity.pdbx_description
1 polymer ?
#
loop_
_entity_poly.entity_id
_entity_poly.type
_entity_poly.pdbx_seq_one_letter_code
_entity_poly.pdbx_strand_id
1 'polypeptide(L)'
;TDMDEIMWETGYNRRITLPDPHADGTHVIECDQAFFEICDMKLAGTLIPVFSLRTEGSFGVGDFGDLKRMVDWVAETGQRVLQILPINDTTTTHTWADCYPYSCISIFALHPQYADLRQLPPIDDEAERSRMEDLRKEMNALPQIDYERVNRAKNEYLHTIFCQCADRTMKSAAFKRFFADNEHWLVPYAQYSYLRDAYGTADFEKWPSHREWCEAERGQLANPRTKAYKKLAYHYYIQFVLHQQMQAAHEYAKARG
;
A
#
# COMPACT_ATOMS: atom_id res chain seq x y z
N THR A 1 5.88 -43.15 -10.76
CA THR A 1 5.06 -41.92 -10.70
C THR A 1 5.68 -40.89 -11.63
N ASP A 2 4.99 -40.63 -12.75
CA ASP A 2 5.37 -39.59 -13.69
C ASP A 2 5.46 -38.28 -12.95
N MET A 3 6.61 -37.63 -13.01
CA MET A 3 6.87 -36.35 -12.32
C MET A 3 6.22 -35.16 -13.03
N ASP A 4 5.40 -35.37 -14.05
CA ASP A 4 4.85 -34.30 -14.89
C ASP A 4 3.58 -33.64 -14.36
N GLU A 5 2.97 -34.17 -13.29
CA GLU A 5 1.82 -33.57 -12.62
C GLU A 5 2.03 -33.53 -11.11
N ILE A 6 2.60 -32.43 -10.64
CA ILE A 6 2.65 -32.12 -9.19
C ILE A 6 1.34 -31.47 -8.80
N MET A 7 0.49 -32.19 -8.07
CA MET A 7 -0.67 -31.58 -7.42
C MET A 7 -0.33 -31.20 -5.98
N TRP A 8 -0.56 -29.94 -5.65
CA TRP A 8 -0.39 -29.44 -4.30
C TRP A 8 -1.65 -29.65 -3.48
N GLU A 9 -1.49 -30.10 -2.24
CA GLU A 9 -2.59 -30.17 -1.29
C GLU A 9 -3.18 -28.79 -1.01
N THR A 10 -4.51 -28.69 -0.96
CA THR A 10 -5.23 -27.46 -0.62
C THR A 10 -5.48 -27.35 0.88
N GLY A 11 -5.57 -26.12 1.39
CA GLY A 11 -5.82 -25.86 2.80
C GLY A 11 -4.63 -25.18 3.51
N TYR A 12 -4.63 -25.30 4.84
CA TYR A 12 -3.57 -24.71 5.66
C TYR A 12 -2.32 -25.60 5.65
N ASN A 13 -1.14 -24.99 5.66
CA ASN A 13 0.12 -25.69 5.80
C ASN A 13 0.10 -26.58 7.04
N ARG A 14 0.46 -27.85 6.87
CA ARG A 14 0.59 -28.78 7.98
C ARG A 14 1.79 -28.41 8.84
N ARG A 15 1.62 -28.42 10.15
CA ARG A 15 2.71 -28.30 11.12
C ARG A 15 2.94 -29.67 11.71
N ILE A 16 4.15 -30.19 11.57
CA ILE A 16 4.55 -31.48 12.09
C ILE A 16 5.67 -31.25 13.10
N THR A 17 5.47 -31.74 14.31
CA THR A 17 6.57 -31.84 15.28
C THR A 17 7.21 -33.20 15.03
N LEU A 18 8.49 -33.19 14.64
CA LEU A 18 9.20 -34.44 14.44
C LEU A 18 9.34 -35.16 15.80
N PRO A 19 8.91 -36.41 15.91
CA PRO A 19 9.20 -37.25 17.09
C PRO A 19 10.70 -37.54 17.15
N ASP A 20 11.14 -38.13 18.27
CA ASP A 20 12.50 -38.66 18.33
C ASP A 20 12.72 -39.66 17.18
N PRO A 21 13.89 -39.64 16.53
CA PRO A 21 14.16 -40.56 15.43
C PRO A 21 14.14 -42.01 15.89
N HIS A 22 13.67 -42.90 15.01
CA HIS A 22 13.85 -44.34 15.26
C HIS A 22 15.31 -44.73 15.40
N ALA A 23 15.60 -45.92 15.88
CA ALA A 23 16.97 -46.38 16.15
C ALA A 23 17.90 -46.35 14.91
N ASP A 24 17.31 -46.34 13.69
CA ASP A 24 18.01 -46.20 12.42
C ASP A 24 18.15 -44.72 11.95
N GLY A 25 17.68 -43.75 12.73
CA GLY A 25 17.73 -42.32 12.40
C GLY A 25 16.64 -41.85 11.44
N THR A 26 15.62 -42.69 11.15
CA THR A 26 14.51 -42.32 10.24
C THR A 26 13.33 -41.71 11.00
N HIS A 27 12.60 -40.82 10.34
CA HIS A 27 11.31 -40.33 10.77
C HIS A 27 10.24 -40.74 9.77
N VAL A 28 9.19 -41.42 10.26
CA VAL A 28 8.03 -41.75 9.44
C VAL A 28 6.90 -40.79 9.76
N ILE A 29 6.39 -40.14 8.72
CA ILE A 29 5.27 -39.20 8.81
C ILE A 29 4.14 -39.79 7.97
N GLU A 30 3.08 -40.24 8.64
CA GLU A 30 1.86 -40.70 7.98
C GLU A 30 0.85 -39.56 7.88
N CYS A 31 0.34 -39.29 6.68
CA CYS A 31 -0.69 -38.32 6.41
C CYS A 31 -1.97 -39.04 5.98
N ASP A 32 -2.87 -39.29 6.92
CA ASP A 32 -4.09 -40.05 6.67
C ASP A 32 -5.10 -39.37 5.77
N GLN A 33 -5.02 -38.03 5.65
CA GLN A 33 -5.95 -37.22 4.86
C GLN A 33 -5.20 -36.14 4.10
N ALA A 34 -5.21 -36.25 2.78
CA ALA A 34 -4.75 -35.22 1.87
C ALA A 34 -5.96 -34.65 1.10
N PHE A 35 -6.10 -33.36 1.05
CA PHE A 35 -7.18 -32.68 0.35
C PHE A 35 -6.66 -31.98 -0.90
N PHE A 36 -7.20 -32.39 -2.05
CA PHE A 36 -6.92 -31.77 -3.34
C PHE A 36 -8.21 -31.18 -3.88
N GLU A 37 -8.26 -29.87 -4.01
CA GLU A 37 -9.39 -29.19 -4.62
C GLU A 37 -9.07 -29.04 -6.12
N ILE A 38 -9.84 -29.74 -6.94
CA ILE A 38 -9.76 -29.59 -8.39
C ILE A 38 -10.67 -28.44 -8.77
N CYS A 39 -10.08 -27.32 -9.21
CA CYS A 39 -10.85 -26.20 -9.72
C CYS A 39 -11.32 -26.50 -11.14
N ASP A 40 -12.59 -26.85 -11.31
CA ASP A 40 -13.21 -27.08 -12.62
C ASP A 40 -13.51 -25.79 -13.39
N MET A 41 -13.22 -24.63 -12.78
CA MET A 41 -13.49 -23.33 -13.42
C MET A 41 -12.33 -22.91 -14.32
N LYS A 42 -12.64 -22.66 -15.59
CA LYS A 42 -11.72 -21.95 -16.48
C LYS A 42 -11.77 -20.47 -16.17
N LEU A 43 -10.67 -19.93 -15.68
CA LEU A 43 -10.54 -18.51 -15.37
C LEU A 43 -9.64 -17.85 -16.40
N ALA A 44 -10.04 -16.67 -16.85
CA ALA A 44 -9.20 -15.76 -17.61
C ALA A 44 -9.05 -14.46 -16.82
N GLY A 45 -7.87 -13.87 -16.88
CA GLY A 45 -7.59 -12.62 -16.17
C GLY A 45 -6.46 -11.83 -16.80
N THR A 46 -6.34 -10.59 -16.34
CA THR A 46 -5.26 -9.68 -16.73
C THR A 46 -4.39 -9.37 -15.52
N LEU A 47 -3.07 -9.35 -15.72
CA LEU A 47 -2.11 -8.84 -14.75
C LEU A 47 -1.66 -7.47 -15.20
N ILE A 48 -1.71 -6.46 -14.31
CA ILE A 48 -1.28 -5.10 -14.60
C ILE A 48 -0.73 -4.40 -13.37
N PRO A 49 0.36 -3.62 -13.49
CA PRO A 49 0.78 -2.71 -12.43
C PRO A 49 -0.19 -1.53 -12.36
N VAL A 50 -0.67 -1.17 -11.17
CA VAL A 50 -1.57 -0.02 -11.01
C VAL A 50 -0.94 1.26 -11.53
N PHE A 51 0.35 1.48 -11.29
CA PHE A 51 1.06 2.68 -11.75
C PHE A 51 1.07 2.86 -13.27
N SER A 52 0.90 1.78 -14.05
CA SER A 52 0.87 1.84 -15.52
C SER A 52 -0.49 2.24 -16.09
N LEU A 53 -1.54 2.25 -15.27
CA LEU A 53 -2.85 2.71 -15.68
C LEU A 53 -2.83 4.22 -15.92
N ARG A 54 -3.60 4.66 -16.92
CA ARG A 54 -3.74 6.07 -17.20
C ARG A 54 -5.09 6.36 -17.82
N THR A 55 -5.79 7.34 -17.24
CA THR A 55 -7.01 7.92 -17.74
C THR A 55 -6.83 9.44 -17.91
N GLU A 56 -7.82 10.14 -18.46
CA GLU A 56 -7.79 11.61 -18.53
C GLU A 56 -7.69 12.28 -17.16
N GLY A 57 -8.22 11.62 -16.12
CA GLY A 57 -8.24 12.13 -14.76
C GLY A 57 -7.01 11.79 -13.94
N SER A 58 -6.10 10.95 -14.42
CA SER A 58 -4.91 10.53 -13.67
C SER A 58 -3.95 11.70 -13.43
N PHE A 59 -3.11 11.57 -12.41
CA PHE A 59 -2.07 12.54 -12.09
C PHE A 59 -0.68 12.05 -12.57
N GLY A 60 -0.59 11.67 -13.85
CA GLY A 60 0.63 11.16 -14.47
C GLY A 60 1.04 9.74 -14.07
N VAL A 61 0.35 9.13 -13.13
CA VAL A 61 0.52 7.74 -12.67
C VAL A 61 -0.86 7.17 -12.34
N GLY A 62 -1.03 5.86 -12.53
CA GLY A 62 -2.28 5.19 -12.19
C GLY A 62 -2.55 5.19 -10.68
N ASP A 63 -3.81 5.30 -10.31
CA ASP A 63 -4.29 5.37 -8.94
C ASP A 63 -5.48 4.43 -8.69
N PHE A 64 -6.04 4.44 -7.48
CA PHE A 64 -7.17 3.57 -7.12
C PHE A 64 -8.47 3.92 -7.86
N GLY A 65 -8.61 5.13 -8.39
CA GLY A 65 -9.72 5.48 -9.28
C GLY A 65 -9.54 4.86 -10.67
N ASP A 66 -8.33 4.89 -11.19
CA ASP A 66 -7.98 4.24 -12.46
C ASP A 66 -8.11 2.72 -12.37
N LEU A 67 -7.81 2.13 -11.19
CA LEU A 67 -8.04 0.71 -10.93
C LEU A 67 -9.51 0.32 -11.10
N LYS A 68 -10.45 1.15 -10.66
CA LYS A 68 -11.89 0.88 -10.87
C LYS A 68 -12.26 0.86 -12.36
N ARG A 69 -11.65 1.72 -13.17
CA ARG A 69 -11.84 1.70 -14.63
C ARG A 69 -11.27 0.42 -15.26
N MET A 70 -10.16 -0.07 -14.74
CA MET A 70 -9.59 -1.35 -15.18
C MET A 70 -10.50 -2.53 -14.79
N VAL A 71 -11.13 -2.48 -13.62
CA VAL A 71 -12.14 -3.47 -13.21
C VAL A 71 -13.32 -3.50 -14.19
N ASP A 72 -13.82 -2.33 -14.62
CA ASP A 72 -14.88 -2.25 -15.62
C ASP A 72 -14.47 -2.96 -16.92
N TRP A 73 -13.28 -2.66 -17.41
CA TRP A 73 -12.76 -3.26 -18.65
C TRP A 73 -12.61 -4.79 -18.53
N VAL A 74 -12.10 -5.29 -17.39
CA VAL A 74 -11.97 -6.73 -17.11
C VAL A 74 -13.35 -7.41 -17.15
N ALA A 75 -14.34 -6.82 -16.49
CA ALA A 75 -15.72 -7.34 -16.49
C ALA A 75 -16.35 -7.31 -17.89
N GLU A 76 -16.21 -6.21 -18.63
CA GLU A 76 -16.76 -6.04 -19.99
C GLU A 76 -16.14 -7.03 -21.00
N THR A 77 -14.89 -7.41 -20.81
CA THR A 77 -14.21 -8.41 -21.65
C THR A 77 -14.48 -9.87 -21.23
N GLY A 78 -15.34 -10.08 -20.23
CA GLY A 78 -15.70 -11.42 -19.74
C GLY A 78 -14.63 -12.11 -18.92
N GLN A 79 -13.61 -11.39 -18.49
CA GLN A 79 -12.58 -11.89 -17.59
C GLN A 79 -13.08 -11.89 -16.14
N ARG A 80 -12.50 -12.74 -15.30
CA ARG A 80 -12.89 -12.92 -13.90
C ARG A 80 -11.80 -12.59 -12.89
N VAL A 81 -10.58 -12.38 -13.34
CA VAL A 81 -9.43 -12.12 -12.47
C VAL A 81 -8.70 -10.87 -12.93
N LEU A 82 -8.48 -9.94 -12.01
CA LEU A 82 -7.56 -8.84 -12.16
C LEU A 82 -6.45 -8.98 -11.15
N GLN A 83 -5.25 -9.30 -11.62
CA GLN A 83 -4.05 -9.34 -10.78
C GLN A 83 -3.31 -8.02 -10.87
N ILE A 84 -2.96 -7.46 -9.74
CA ILE A 84 -2.14 -6.24 -9.66
C ILE A 84 -0.77 -6.57 -9.06
N LEU A 85 0.26 -5.79 -9.43
CA LEU A 85 1.55 -5.84 -8.75
C LEU A 85 1.45 -5.23 -7.35
N PRO A 86 2.46 -5.45 -6.46
CA PRO A 86 2.46 -4.86 -5.13
C PRO A 86 2.24 -3.35 -5.16
N ILE A 87 1.42 -2.87 -4.24
CA ILE A 87 1.03 -1.46 -4.10
C ILE A 87 1.52 -0.87 -2.78
N ASN A 88 2.39 -1.60 -2.11
CA ASN A 88 2.96 -1.20 -0.83
C ASN A 88 3.97 -0.05 -0.99
N ASP A 89 4.20 0.69 0.10
CA ASP A 89 5.10 1.83 0.09
C ASP A 89 6.56 1.39 -0.06
N THR A 90 7.22 1.92 -1.08
CA THR A 90 8.62 1.68 -1.43
C THR A 90 9.51 2.90 -1.19
N THR A 91 8.97 3.95 -0.57
CA THR A 91 9.66 5.24 -0.43
C THR A 91 10.86 5.13 0.49
N THR A 92 12.05 5.23 -0.08
CA THR A 92 13.34 5.23 0.65
C THR A 92 14.16 6.47 0.38
N THR A 93 14.25 6.89 -0.89
CA THR A 93 15.13 7.97 -1.35
C THR A 93 14.38 9.17 -1.93
N HIS A 94 13.08 9.05 -2.19
CA HIS A 94 12.26 9.98 -2.97
C HIS A 94 12.76 10.20 -4.40
N THR A 95 13.48 9.24 -4.95
CA THR A 95 14.01 9.23 -6.31
C THR A 95 13.44 8.10 -7.15
N TRP A 96 13.87 8.01 -8.40
CA TRP A 96 13.55 6.89 -9.29
C TRP A 96 13.87 5.50 -8.74
N ALA A 97 14.79 5.40 -7.78
CA ALA A 97 15.11 4.13 -7.13
C ALA A 97 13.90 3.50 -6.41
N ASP A 98 12.96 4.33 -5.99
CA ASP A 98 11.76 3.90 -5.26
C ASP A 98 10.64 3.35 -6.17
N CYS A 99 10.81 3.37 -7.50
CA CYS A 99 9.75 2.93 -8.43
C CYS A 99 9.57 1.40 -8.50
N TYR A 100 10.48 0.62 -7.94
CA TYR A 100 10.42 -0.84 -7.98
C TYR A 100 9.44 -1.40 -6.94
N PRO A 101 8.31 -1.99 -7.36
CA PRO A 101 7.19 -2.30 -6.46
C PRO A 101 7.47 -3.40 -5.43
N TYR A 102 8.54 -4.17 -5.61
CA TYR A 102 8.89 -5.28 -4.71
C TYR A 102 9.84 -4.88 -3.56
N SER A 103 10.35 -3.64 -3.56
CA SER A 103 11.24 -3.13 -2.50
C SER A 103 10.48 -2.34 -1.44
N CYS A 104 9.40 -2.90 -0.91
CA CYS A 104 8.56 -2.19 0.05
C CYS A 104 9.23 -2.06 1.43
N ILE A 105 9.01 -0.92 2.07
CA ILE A 105 9.45 -0.63 3.44
C ILE A 105 8.47 -1.17 4.49
N SER A 106 7.27 -1.54 4.07
CA SER A 106 6.24 -2.14 4.91
C SER A 106 5.32 -3.03 4.07
N ILE A 107 4.97 -4.19 4.59
CA ILE A 107 3.99 -5.09 3.95
C ILE A 107 2.55 -4.64 4.16
N PHE A 108 2.31 -3.65 5.00
CA PHE A 108 0.98 -3.13 5.32
C PHE A 108 0.71 -1.75 4.69
N ALA A 109 1.71 -0.86 4.73
CA ALA A 109 1.54 0.51 4.27
C ALA A 109 1.42 0.58 2.76
N LEU A 110 0.45 1.35 2.27
CA LEU A 110 0.23 1.59 0.85
C LEU A 110 1.03 2.81 0.38
N HIS A 111 1.51 2.75 -0.87
CA HIS A 111 2.29 3.84 -1.44
C HIS A 111 1.41 5.06 -1.75
N PRO A 112 1.77 6.26 -1.27
CA PRO A 112 0.98 7.49 -1.47
C PRO A 112 0.70 7.84 -2.94
N GLN A 113 1.53 7.39 -3.88
CA GLN A 113 1.30 7.63 -5.32
C GLN A 113 -0.03 7.06 -5.83
N TYR A 114 -0.60 6.03 -5.18
CA TYR A 114 -1.85 5.41 -5.59
C TYR A 114 -3.10 6.13 -5.08
N ALA A 115 -2.95 7.22 -4.31
CA ALA A 115 -4.08 8.03 -3.91
C ALA A 115 -4.78 8.65 -5.12
N ASP A 116 -6.08 8.42 -5.24
CA ASP A 116 -6.94 9.14 -6.17
C ASP A 116 -7.31 10.50 -5.56
N LEU A 117 -6.66 11.54 -6.04
CA LEU A 117 -6.85 12.91 -5.52
C LEU A 117 -8.24 13.46 -5.82
N ARG A 118 -8.95 12.92 -6.83
CA ARG A 118 -10.32 13.32 -7.21
C ARG A 118 -11.37 12.93 -6.15
N GLN A 119 -11.04 11.94 -5.30
CA GLN A 119 -11.90 11.50 -4.20
C GLN A 119 -11.66 12.28 -2.90
N LEU A 120 -10.70 13.20 -2.90
CA LEU A 120 -10.42 14.07 -1.78
C LEU A 120 -11.22 15.37 -1.88
N PRO A 121 -11.44 16.07 -0.76
CA PRO A 121 -11.95 17.43 -0.80
C PRO A 121 -11.08 18.31 -1.70
N PRO A 122 -11.67 19.32 -2.37
CA PRO A 122 -10.86 20.26 -3.15
C PRO A 122 -9.95 21.09 -2.24
N ILE A 123 -8.84 21.55 -2.79
CA ILE A 123 -8.01 22.57 -2.15
C ILE A 123 -8.81 23.85 -2.02
N ASP A 124 -8.84 24.45 -0.83
CA ASP A 124 -9.63 25.66 -0.55
C ASP A 124 -9.11 26.88 -1.32
N ASP A 125 -7.80 27.03 -1.42
CA ASP A 125 -7.16 28.09 -2.21
C ASP A 125 -7.33 27.83 -3.70
N GLU A 126 -7.99 28.78 -4.40
CA GLU A 126 -8.31 28.63 -5.81
C GLU A 126 -7.07 28.71 -6.73
N ALA A 127 -6.11 29.53 -6.39
CA ALA A 127 -4.87 29.64 -7.17
C ALA A 127 -4.06 28.37 -7.07
N GLU A 128 -3.96 27.81 -5.88
CA GLU A 128 -3.27 26.55 -5.63
C GLU A 128 -4.00 25.38 -6.28
N ARG A 129 -5.31 25.33 -6.22
CA ARG A 129 -6.14 24.32 -6.89
C ARG A 129 -5.92 24.36 -8.41
N SER A 130 -5.91 25.57 -9.01
CA SER A 130 -5.64 25.74 -10.45
C SER A 130 -4.23 25.30 -10.82
N ARG A 131 -3.23 25.66 -10.03
CA ARG A 131 -1.83 25.24 -10.21
C ARG A 131 -1.69 23.73 -10.21
N MET A 132 -2.35 23.04 -9.27
CA MET A 132 -2.31 21.59 -9.16
C MET A 132 -3.02 20.91 -10.34
N GLU A 133 -4.11 21.50 -10.85
CA GLU A 133 -4.80 20.96 -12.02
C GLU A 133 -3.96 21.12 -13.31
N ASP A 134 -3.26 22.23 -13.46
CA ASP A 134 -2.36 22.43 -14.59
C ASP A 134 -1.16 21.47 -14.52
N LEU A 135 -0.61 21.27 -13.32
CA LEU A 135 0.45 20.31 -13.09
C LEU A 135 -0.02 18.86 -13.37
N ARG A 136 -1.26 18.51 -12.97
CA ARG A 136 -1.88 17.23 -13.28
C ARG A 136 -1.91 16.98 -14.79
N LYS A 137 -2.40 17.97 -15.56
CA LYS A 137 -2.48 17.88 -17.03
C LYS A 137 -1.10 17.72 -17.65
N GLU A 138 -0.13 18.51 -17.19
CA GLU A 138 1.26 18.41 -17.63
C GLU A 138 1.83 17.00 -17.39
N MET A 139 1.73 16.51 -16.15
CA MET A 139 2.24 15.17 -15.79
C MET A 139 1.53 14.07 -16.57
N ASN A 140 0.22 14.20 -16.77
CA ASN A 140 -0.56 13.20 -17.48
C ASN A 140 -0.30 13.18 -18.99
N ALA A 141 0.21 14.25 -19.55
CA ALA A 141 0.58 14.35 -20.98
C ALA A 141 1.98 13.78 -21.28
N LEU A 142 2.79 13.50 -20.27
CA LEU A 142 4.13 12.95 -20.47
C LEU A 142 4.08 11.55 -21.08
N PRO A 143 4.97 11.22 -22.03
CA PRO A 143 5.03 9.89 -22.64
C PRO A 143 5.49 8.80 -21.67
N GLN A 144 6.21 9.18 -20.62
CA GLN A 144 6.68 8.31 -19.55
C GLN A 144 6.34 8.92 -18.20
N ILE A 145 6.19 8.06 -17.19
CA ILE A 145 5.94 8.50 -15.83
C ILE A 145 7.19 9.18 -15.27
N ASP A 146 7.06 10.44 -14.84
CA ASP A 146 8.08 11.11 -14.04
C ASP A 146 7.75 10.88 -12.56
N TYR A 147 8.25 9.76 -12.00
CA TYR A 147 7.94 9.34 -10.64
C TYR A 147 8.31 10.39 -9.59
N GLU A 148 9.44 11.06 -9.74
CA GLU A 148 9.89 12.05 -8.76
C GLU A 148 8.97 13.28 -8.74
N ARG A 149 8.62 13.81 -9.93
CA ARG A 149 7.72 14.95 -10.03
C ARG A 149 6.30 14.61 -9.59
N VAL A 150 5.80 13.45 -10.02
CA VAL A 150 4.46 12.96 -9.64
C VAL A 150 4.37 12.77 -8.14
N ASN A 151 5.31 12.05 -7.53
CA ASN A 151 5.29 11.80 -6.10
C ASN A 151 5.41 13.09 -5.28
N ARG A 152 6.25 14.03 -5.71
CA ARG A 152 6.37 15.34 -5.07
C ARG A 152 5.05 16.11 -5.13
N ALA A 153 4.44 16.20 -6.31
CA ALA A 153 3.20 16.92 -6.51
C ALA A 153 2.02 16.28 -5.76
N LYS A 154 1.90 14.95 -5.77
CA LYS A 154 0.87 14.25 -4.99
C LYS A 154 1.06 14.42 -3.49
N ASN A 155 2.29 14.36 -2.99
CA ASN A 155 2.59 14.62 -1.58
C ASN A 155 2.25 16.06 -1.18
N GLU A 156 2.54 17.04 -2.04
CA GLU A 156 2.18 18.44 -1.80
C GLU A 156 0.65 18.61 -1.70
N TYR A 157 -0.09 18.03 -2.64
CA TYR A 157 -1.54 18.01 -2.62
C TYR A 157 -2.09 17.37 -1.33
N LEU A 158 -1.62 16.16 -1.02
CA LEU A 158 -2.03 15.41 0.17
C LEU A 158 -1.73 16.17 1.46
N HIS A 159 -0.58 16.87 1.53
CA HIS A 159 -0.22 17.69 2.68
C HIS A 159 -1.15 18.90 2.83
N THR A 160 -1.51 19.55 1.73
CA THR A 160 -2.47 20.66 1.73
C THR A 160 -3.83 20.19 2.27
N ILE A 161 -4.35 19.06 1.76
CA ILE A 161 -5.61 18.48 2.25
C ILE A 161 -5.51 18.05 3.72
N PHE A 162 -4.38 17.47 4.12
CA PHE A 162 -4.15 17.18 5.53
C PHE A 162 -4.28 18.43 6.41
N CYS A 163 -3.65 19.54 6.03
CA CYS A 163 -3.76 20.80 6.77
C CYS A 163 -5.20 21.33 6.85
N GLN A 164 -6.00 21.11 5.80
CA GLN A 164 -7.40 21.56 5.76
C GLN A 164 -8.34 20.64 6.57
N CYS A 165 -8.12 19.33 6.56
CA CYS A 165 -9.12 18.35 6.97
C CYS A 165 -8.71 17.48 8.17
N ALA A 166 -7.43 17.44 8.55
CA ALA A 166 -6.91 16.49 9.53
C ALA A 166 -7.69 16.48 10.84
N ASP A 167 -7.97 17.63 11.41
CA ASP A 167 -8.65 17.77 12.70
C ASP A 167 -10.04 17.10 12.70
N ARG A 168 -10.79 17.27 11.62
CA ARG A 168 -12.11 16.65 11.47
C ARG A 168 -11.99 15.17 11.22
N THR A 169 -11.11 14.78 10.31
CA THR A 169 -10.94 13.38 9.90
C THR A 169 -10.43 12.53 11.05
N MET A 170 -9.40 12.96 11.75
CA MET A 170 -8.80 12.20 12.85
C MET A 170 -9.73 12.07 14.09
N LYS A 171 -10.69 12.97 14.24
CA LYS A 171 -11.73 12.86 15.28
C LYS A 171 -12.88 11.92 14.90
N SER A 172 -13.00 11.52 13.64
CA SER A 172 -14.07 10.66 13.16
C SER A 172 -14.01 9.25 13.76
N ALA A 173 -15.16 8.61 13.89
CA ALA A 173 -15.24 7.22 14.35
C ALA A 173 -14.53 6.24 13.39
N ALA A 174 -14.60 6.52 12.10
CA ALA A 174 -13.94 5.71 11.07
C ALA A 174 -12.41 5.73 11.21
N PHE A 175 -11.82 6.93 11.38
CA PHE A 175 -10.38 7.05 11.59
C PHE A 175 -9.95 6.39 12.91
N LYS A 176 -10.69 6.60 13.99
CA LYS A 176 -10.35 6.00 15.30
C LYS A 176 -10.36 4.48 15.26
N ARG A 177 -11.34 3.89 14.56
CA ARG A 177 -11.38 2.44 14.34
C ARG A 177 -10.18 1.97 13.52
N PHE A 178 -9.95 2.60 12.37
CA PHE A 178 -8.79 2.30 11.52
C PHE A 178 -7.48 2.36 12.32
N PHE A 179 -7.28 3.42 13.10
CA PHE A 179 -6.07 3.58 13.90
C PHE A 179 -5.93 2.46 14.94
N ALA A 180 -6.98 2.14 15.68
CA ALA A 180 -6.96 1.10 16.70
C ALA A 180 -6.67 -0.28 16.11
N ASP A 181 -7.27 -0.59 14.96
CA ASP A 181 -7.07 -1.89 14.29
C ASP A 181 -5.66 -2.03 13.69
N ASN A 182 -4.98 -0.92 13.38
CA ASN A 182 -3.73 -0.89 12.65
C ASN A 182 -2.55 -0.30 13.44
N GLU A 183 -2.72 0.12 14.68
CA GLU A 183 -1.70 0.82 15.49
C GLU A 183 -0.37 0.07 15.53
N HIS A 184 -0.42 -1.27 15.59
CA HIS A 184 0.75 -2.14 15.72
C HIS A 184 1.77 -1.99 14.58
N TRP A 185 1.34 -1.66 13.36
CA TRP A 185 2.22 -1.40 12.22
C TRP A 185 2.24 0.08 11.81
N LEU A 186 1.12 0.79 11.97
CA LEU A 186 0.95 2.16 11.51
C LEU A 186 1.85 3.14 12.26
N VAL A 187 1.96 2.96 13.58
CA VAL A 187 2.81 3.82 14.41
C VAL A 187 4.30 3.64 14.07
N PRO A 188 4.87 2.43 14.07
CA PRO A 188 6.26 2.24 13.65
C PRO A 188 6.55 2.68 12.22
N TYR A 189 5.64 2.43 11.28
CA TYR A 189 5.78 2.91 9.91
C TYR A 189 5.87 4.45 9.83
N ALA A 190 4.97 5.15 10.52
CA ALA A 190 4.97 6.62 10.53
C ALA A 190 6.22 7.20 11.20
N GLN A 191 6.70 6.55 12.28
CA GLN A 191 7.93 6.95 12.97
C GLN A 191 9.15 6.77 12.07
N TYR A 192 9.27 5.62 11.41
CA TYR A 192 10.34 5.38 10.45
C TYR A 192 10.30 6.40 9.31
N SER A 193 9.14 6.62 8.69
CA SER A 193 8.98 7.56 7.59
C SER A 193 9.33 9.00 7.99
N TYR A 194 8.91 9.42 9.18
CA TYR A 194 9.28 10.73 9.73
C TYR A 194 10.80 10.86 9.97
N LEU A 195 11.42 9.84 10.57
CA LEU A 195 12.86 9.87 10.87
C LEU A 195 13.69 9.80 9.59
N ARG A 196 13.31 8.95 8.63
CA ARG A 196 13.92 8.89 7.30
C ARG A 196 13.94 10.28 6.66
N ASP A 197 12.82 10.97 6.64
CA ASP A 197 12.70 12.29 6.03
C ASP A 197 13.44 13.37 6.83
N ALA A 198 13.42 13.28 8.15
CA ALA A 198 14.12 14.23 9.03
C ALA A 198 15.65 14.09 8.93
N TYR A 199 16.16 12.89 8.73
CA TYR A 199 17.59 12.62 8.62
C TYR A 199 18.08 12.50 7.17
N GLY A 200 17.17 12.52 6.19
CA GLY A 200 17.50 12.49 4.77
C GLY A 200 18.07 11.16 4.29
N THR A 201 17.85 10.08 5.02
CA THR A 201 18.31 8.73 4.65
C THR A 201 17.42 7.64 5.23
N ALA A 202 17.16 6.60 4.44
CA ALA A 202 16.45 5.40 4.87
C ALA A 202 17.33 4.45 5.71
N ASP A 203 18.64 4.63 5.66
CA ASP A 203 19.61 3.83 6.39
C ASP A 203 19.67 4.29 7.87
N PHE A 204 18.94 3.58 8.72
CA PHE A 204 18.83 3.92 10.15
C PHE A 204 20.16 3.78 10.92
N GLU A 205 21.10 2.99 10.41
CA GLU A 205 22.44 2.89 11.00
C GLU A 205 23.22 4.22 10.92
N LYS A 206 22.90 5.05 9.92
CA LYS A 206 23.49 6.37 9.72
C LYS A 206 22.76 7.51 10.46
N TRP A 207 21.65 7.21 11.12
CA TRP A 207 20.92 8.24 11.86
C TRP A 207 21.72 8.72 13.08
N PRO A 208 21.67 10.00 13.41
CA PRO A 208 22.38 10.53 14.58
C PRO A 208 21.81 10.01 15.91
N SER A 209 20.51 9.67 15.92
CA SER A 209 19.79 9.03 17.04
C SER A 209 18.73 8.07 16.50
N HIS A 210 18.03 7.33 17.36
CA HIS A 210 16.98 6.37 17.00
C HIS A 210 17.47 5.20 16.10
N ARG A 211 18.74 4.79 16.27
CA ARG A 211 19.32 3.65 15.53
C ARG A 211 18.77 2.32 16.02
N GLU A 212 18.41 2.25 17.28
CA GLU A 212 17.81 1.08 17.91
C GLU A 212 16.34 1.35 18.20
N TRP A 213 15.52 0.31 18.08
CA TRP A 213 14.11 0.41 18.39
C TRP A 213 13.89 0.42 19.90
N CYS A 214 13.65 1.59 20.48
CA CYS A 214 13.45 1.79 21.91
C CYS A 214 11.99 2.18 22.18
N GLU A 215 11.33 1.44 23.08
CA GLU A 215 9.93 1.69 23.44
C GLU A 215 9.70 3.08 24.07
N ALA A 216 10.67 3.56 24.87
CA ALA A 216 10.58 4.88 25.48
C ALA A 216 10.64 6.02 24.44
N GLU A 217 11.54 5.92 23.45
CA GLU A 217 11.67 6.89 22.36
C GLU A 217 10.44 6.85 21.45
N ARG A 218 9.94 5.66 21.17
CA ARG A 218 8.69 5.44 20.43
C ARG A 218 7.53 6.18 21.10
N GLY A 219 7.36 6.04 22.41
CA GLY A 219 6.31 6.73 23.17
C GLY A 219 6.47 8.26 23.13
N GLN A 220 7.70 8.77 23.14
CA GLN A 220 7.95 10.21 23.03
C GLN A 220 7.56 10.75 21.64
N LEU A 221 7.96 10.07 20.56
CA LEU A 221 7.60 10.46 19.19
C LEU A 221 6.08 10.43 18.96
N ALA A 222 5.39 9.43 19.48
CA ALA A 222 3.95 9.27 19.35
C ALA A 222 3.14 10.20 20.29
N ASN A 223 3.79 10.99 21.16
CA ASN A 223 3.09 11.87 22.07
C ASN A 223 2.42 13.05 21.33
N PRO A 224 1.06 13.20 21.41
CA PRO A 224 0.33 14.26 20.71
C PRO A 224 0.75 15.68 21.05
N ARG A 225 1.47 15.90 22.16
CA ARG A 225 1.94 17.21 22.58
C ARG A 225 3.24 17.64 21.91
N THR A 226 3.89 16.77 21.15
CA THR A 226 5.17 17.05 20.49
C THR A 226 4.97 17.65 19.09
N LYS A 227 5.98 18.39 18.61
CA LYS A 227 6.01 18.85 17.21
C LYS A 227 6.15 17.67 16.24
N ALA A 228 6.84 16.61 16.64
CA ALA A 228 7.01 15.41 15.84
C ALA A 228 5.66 14.75 15.54
N TYR A 229 4.75 14.71 16.52
CA TYR A 229 3.43 14.09 16.35
C TYR A 229 2.66 14.62 15.13
N LYS A 230 2.71 15.93 14.85
CA LYS A 230 2.04 16.47 13.65
C LYS A 230 2.56 15.87 12.35
N LYS A 231 3.86 15.56 12.31
CA LYS A 231 4.48 14.90 11.16
C LYS A 231 4.07 13.43 11.07
N LEU A 232 4.02 12.73 12.22
CA LEU A 232 3.50 11.36 12.27
C LEU A 232 2.03 11.30 11.88
N ALA A 233 1.23 12.24 12.37
CA ALA A 233 -0.20 12.33 12.08
C ALA A 233 -0.51 12.45 10.59
N TYR A 234 0.39 13.10 9.82
CA TYR A 234 0.31 13.12 8.36
C TYR A 234 0.35 11.70 7.77
N HIS A 235 1.28 10.87 8.18
CA HIS A 235 1.37 9.49 7.70
C HIS A 235 0.16 8.65 8.13
N TYR A 236 -0.37 8.84 9.34
CA TYR A 236 -1.60 8.17 9.77
C TYR A 236 -2.78 8.55 8.89
N TYR A 237 -2.92 9.83 8.58
CA TYR A 237 -3.98 10.35 7.72
C TYR A 237 -3.87 9.78 6.30
N ILE A 238 -2.68 9.78 5.70
CA ILE A 238 -2.48 9.27 4.34
C ILE A 238 -2.81 7.78 4.27
N GLN A 239 -2.35 6.98 5.22
CA GLN A 239 -2.65 5.55 5.22
C GLN A 239 -4.16 5.28 5.42
N PHE A 240 -4.85 6.09 6.20
CA PHE A 240 -6.31 6.02 6.32
C PHE A 240 -7.00 6.31 4.98
N VAL A 241 -6.62 7.36 4.28
CA VAL A 241 -7.16 7.71 2.97
C VAL A 241 -6.94 6.57 1.97
N LEU A 242 -5.72 6.07 1.87
CA LEU A 242 -5.36 4.98 0.96
C LEU A 242 -6.13 3.70 1.27
N HIS A 243 -6.24 3.35 2.56
CA HIS A 243 -7.01 2.20 3.00
C HIS A 243 -8.49 2.30 2.57
N GLN A 244 -9.12 3.45 2.77
CA GLN A 244 -10.51 3.67 2.34
C GLN A 244 -10.67 3.54 0.82
N GLN A 245 -9.76 4.12 0.05
CA GLN A 245 -9.81 4.08 -1.41
C GLN A 245 -9.55 2.67 -1.95
N MET A 246 -8.61 1.94 -1.40
CA MET A 246 -8.34 0.55 -1.78
C MET A 246 -9.51 -0.37 -1.40
N GLN A 247 -10.08 -0.21 -0.22
CA GLN A 247 -11.28 -0.95 0.18
C GLN A 247 -12.44 -0.68 -0.79
N ALA A 248 -12.68 0.59 -1.13
CA ALA A 248 -13.71 0.95 -2.09
C ALA A 248 -13.44 0.41 -3.50
N ALA A 249 -12.19 0.27 -3.92
CA ALA A 249 -11.83 -0.38 -5.19
C ALA A 249 -12.08 -1.90 -5.14
N HIS A 250 -11.75 -2.54 -4.03
CA HIS A 250 -12.01 -3.97 -3.81
C HIS A 250 -13.52 -4.29 -3.78
N GLU A 251 -14.31 -3.50 -3.06
CA GLU A 251 -15.77 -3.67 -3.02
C GLU A 251 -16.40 -3.42 -4.40
N TYR A 252 -15.88 -2.44 -5.14
CA TYR A 252 -16.29 -2.19 -6.52
C TYR A 252 -16.03 -3.40 -7.44
N ALA A 253 -14.86 -4.02 -7.31
CA ALA A 253 -14.53 -5.23 -8.06
C ALA A 253 -15.48 -6.39 -7.71
N LYS A 254 -15.74 -6.62 -6.43
CA LYS A 254 -16.71 -7.65 -5.98
C LYS A 254 -18.11 -7.44 -6.52
N ALA A 255 -18.55 -6.20 -6.64
CA ALA A 255 -19.88 -5.88 -7.18
C ALA A 255 -19.99 -6.13 -8.70
N ARG A 256 -18.86 -6.31 -9.39
CA ARG A 256 -18.81 -6.61 -10.83
C ARG A 256 -18.65 -8.11 -11.15
N GLY A 257 -18.54 -8.98 -10.14
CA GLY A 257 -18.45 -10.45 -10.26
C GLY A 257 -17.04 -10.96 -10.42
#